data_fa2582cafdae1e3be54f262c0c0ec5fb
#
_entry.id   fa2582cafdae1e3be54f262c0c0ec5fb
#
_cell.length_a   1.000
_cell.length_b   1.000
_cell.length_c   1.000
_cell.angle_alpha   90.00
_cell.angle_beta   90.00
_cell.angle_gamma   90.00
#
_symmetry.space_group_name_H-M   'P 1'
#
loop_
_entity.id
_entity.type
_entity.pdbx_description
1 polymer ?
#
loop_
_entity_poly.entity_id
_entity_poly.type
_entity_poly.pdbx_seq_one_letter_code
_entity_poly.pdbx_strand_id
1 'polypeptide(L)'
;MRWYGFILIFFVSTVFCNLMYTLRLDFAAESSLVIRDFPLPEGKLQILDRPKEAVLSAETMPKQPLLLFFFASWCRPCIMEAPVIAKLSERKDVPFIGVAVRDDIKKLTAFLKKEKNPYQFVALDPNAKWAEAMHADRLPTAFILNEKSQIVAKINGIVTEDFYIQTVLPFLQELKNEKPL
;
A
#
# COMPACT_ATOMS: atom_id res chain seq x y z
N MET A 1 24.52 47.29 24.11
CA MET A 1 24.16 46.91 22.74
C MET A 1 24.44 45.42 22.34
N ARG A 2 25.15 44.63 23.16
CA ARG A 2 25.49 43.22 22.78
C ARG A 2 24.39 42.17 23.11
N TRP A 3 23.40 42.49 23.92
CA TRP A 3 22.36 41.53 24.37
C TRP A 3 21.21 41.37 23.39
N TYR A 4 20.92 42.38 22.59
CA TYR A 4 19.85 42.27 21.52
C TYR A 4 20.20 41.28 20.42
N GLY A 5 21.50 41.06 20.14
CA GLY A 5 21.94 40.08 19.15
C GLY A 5 21.62 38.62 19.53
N PHE A 6 21.75 38.29 20.82
CA PHE A 6 21.42 36.92 21.29
C PHE A 6 19.94 36.67 21.30
N ILE A 7 19.10 37.65 21.62
CA ILE A 7 17.65 37.52 21.60
C ILE A 7 17.15 37.36 20.15
N LEU A 8 17.71 38.09 19.18
CA LEU A 8 17.36 37.99 17.79
C LEU A 8 17.71 36.58 17.20
N ILE A 9 18.91 36.09 17.53
CA ILE A 9 19.36 34.75 17.06
C ILE A 9 18.46 33.65 17.64
N PHE A 10 18.10 33.76 18.93
CA PHE A 10 17.22 32.79 19.58
C PHE A 10 15.81 32.81 18.97
N PHE A 11 15.29 34.00 18.65
CA PHE A 11 13.96 34.14 18.01
C PHE A 11 13.95 33.60 16.58
N VAL A 12 14.98 33.86 15.79
CA VAL A 12 15.11 33.31 14.42
C VAL A 12 15.27 31.80 14.45
N SER A 13 16.02 31.24 15.39
CA SER A 13 16.20 29.80 15.55
C SER A 13 14.90 29.09 15.93
N THR A 14 14.10 29.67 16.85
CA THR A 14 12.81 29.09 17.25
C THR A 14 11.77 29.17 16.15
N VAL A 15 11.73 30.29 15.40
CA VAL A 15 10.83 30.43 14.25
C VAL A 15 11.22 29.45 13.14
N PHE A 16 12.53 29.29 12.87
CA PHE A 16 13.04 28.34 11.88
C PHE A 16 12.77 26.89 12.29
N CYS A 17 12.94 26.55 13.57
CA CYS A 17 12.64 25.22 14.09
C CYS A 17 11.14 24.91 14.03
N ASN A 18 10.26 25.87 14.36
CA ASN A 18 8.82 25.73 14.20
C ASN A 18 8.41 25.60 12.72
N LEU A 19 8.99 26.40 11.84
CA LEU A 19 8.73 26.32 10.40
C LEU A 19 9.19 24.97 9.83
N MET A 20 10.34 24.46 10.26
CA MET A 20 10.83 23.13 9.88
C MET A 20 9.94 22.01 10.44
N TYR A 21 9.37 22.19 11.62
CA TYR A 21 8.45 21.24 12.24
C TYR A 21 7.11 21.21 11.51
N THR A 22 6.55 22.36 11.16
CA THR A 22 5.31 22.45 10.37
C THR A 22 5.50 21.92 8.95
N LEU A 23 6.61 22.26 8.27
CA LEU A 23 6.92 21.72 6.94
C LEU A 23 7.16 20.20 6.93
N ARG A 24 7.61 19.60 8.03
CA ARG A 24 7.71 18.14 8.16
C ARG A 24 6.37 17.46 8.32
N LEU A 25 5.37 18.14 8.91
CA LEU A 25 4.01 17.58 9.05
C LEU A 25 3.24 17.54 7.73
N ASP A 26 3.51 18.47 6.81
CA ASP A 26 2.85 18.50 5.48
C ASP A 26 3.40 17.45 4.50
N PHE A 27 4.52 16.79 4.81
CA PHE A 27 5.12 15.74 3.97
C PHE A 27 4.72 14.32 4.35
N ALA A 28 3.91 14.13 5.39
CA ALA A 28 3.26 12.87 5.63
C ALA A 28 2.20 12.68 4.53
N ALA A 29 2.50 11.84 3.54
CA ALA A 29 1.53 11.43 2.53
C ALA A 29 0.32 10.85 3.27
N GLU A 30 -0.74 11.65 3.40
CA GLU A 30 -1.94 11.32 4.17
C GLU A 30 -2.59 10.11 3.51
N SER A 31 -2.54 8.96 4.18
CA SER A 31 -3.23 7.76 3.74
C SER A 31 -4.73 8.00 3.87
N SER A 32 -5.47 7.73 2.83
CA SER A 32 -6.93 7.84 2.85
C SER A 32 -7.59 6.54 2.44
N LEU A 33 -8.58 6.12 3.20
CA LEU A 33 -9.44 4.99 2.86
C LEU A 33 -10.73 5.55 2.25
N VAL A 34 -11.03 5.14 1.03
CA VAL A 34 -12.22 5.54 0.29
C VAL A 34 -13.04 4.31 -0.04
N ILE A 35 -14.29 4.27 0.44
CA ILE A 35 -15.22 3.16 0.14
C ILE A 35 -15.52 3.18 -1.37
N ARG A 36 -15.34 2.04 -2.01
CA ARG A 36 -15.58 1.82 -3.43
C ARG A 36 -16.16 0.45 -3.63
N ASP A 37 -17.14 0.35 -4.50
CA ASP A 37 -17.71 -0.91 -4.96
C ASP A 37 -17.58 -0.94 -6.48
N PHE A 38 -16.63 -1.71 -6.96
CA PHE A 38 -16.47 -1.97 -8.40
C PHE A 38 -15.85 -3.36 -8.62
N PRO A 39 -16.15 -4.01 -9.77
CA PRO A 39 -15.65 -5.33 -10.05
C PRO A 39 -14.13 -5.33 -10.29
N LEU A 40 -13.50 -6.48 -10.08
CA LEU A 40 -12.13 -6.69 -10.52
C LEU A 40 -12.04 -6.57 -12.05
N PRO A 41 -10.89 -6.10 -12.57
CA PRO A 41 -10.68 -6.00 -14.01
C PRO A 41 -10.75 -7.38 -14.70
N GLU A 42 -11.18 -7.36 -15.94
CA GLU A 42 -11.03 -8.52 -16.81
C GLU A 42 -9.55 -8.80 -17.10
N GLY A 43 -9.27 -10.05 -17.45
CA GLY A 43 -7.94 -10.50 -17.82
C GLY A 43 -7.21 -11.23 -16.71
N LYS A 44 -6.01 -11.69 -17.04
CA LYS A 44 -5.19 -12.57 -16.19
C LYS A 44 -3.81 -11.99 -16.03
N LEU A 45 -3.29 -11.96 -14.81
CA LEU A 45 -1.93 -11.58 -14.50
C LEU A 45 -1.13 -12.82 -14.15
N GLN A 46 0.06 -12.97 -14.74
CA GLN A 46 1.00 -14.04 -14.40
C GLN A 46 1.47 -13.87 -12.96
N ILE A 47 1.53 -14.95 -12.20
CA ILE A 47 2.11 -14.95 -10.86
C ILE A 47 3.63 -15.16 -10.95
N LEU A 48 4.40 -14.33 -10.26
CA LEU A 48 5.85 -14.39 -10.18
C LEU A 48 6.28 -15.75 -9.57
N ASP A 49 7.34 -16.35 -10.15
CA ASP A 49 7.93 -17.62 -9.72
C ASP A 49 6.93 -18.79 -9.66
N ARG A 50 5.86 -18.75 -10.46
CA ARG A 50 4.88 -19.82 -10.61
C ARG A 50 4.80 -20.29 -12.07
N PRO A 51 4.29 -21.51 -12.32
CA PRO A 51 4.01 -21.97 -13.69
C PRO A 51 3.11 -20.98 -14.43
N LYS A 52 3.21 -20.95 -15.76
CA LYS A 52 2.45 -20.01 -16.61
C LYS A 52 0.92 -20.12 -16.45
N GLU A 53 0.45 -21.27 -16.04
CA GLU A 53 -0.95 -21.57 -15.76
C GLU A 53 -1.44 -20.93 -14.46
N ALA A 54 -0.51 -20.62 -13.53
CA ALA A 54 -0.84 -19.97 -12.28
C ALA A 54 -1.01 -18.46 -12.51
N VAL A 55 -2.23 -18.03 -12.57
CA VAL A 55 -2.60 -16.64 -12.86
C VAL A 55 -3.51 -16.07 -11.78
N LEU A 56 -3.44 -14.76 -11.59
CA LEU A 56 -4.40 -13.99 -10.81
C LEU A 56 -5.47 -13.43 -11.77
N SER A 57 -6.72 -13.67 -11.44
CA SER A 57 -7.91 -13.17 -12.15
C SER A 57 -9.07 -13.07 -11.16
N ALA A 58 -10.22 -12.56 -11.59
CA ALA A 58 -11.41 -12.52 -10.75
C ALA A 58 -11.86 -13.92 -10.27
N GLU A 59 -11.68 -14.96 -11.10
CA GLU A 59 -12.04 -16.33 -10.78
C GLU A 59 -11.05 -16.98 -9.80
N THR A 60 -9.75 -16.66 -9.91
CA THR A 60 -8.68 -17.25 -9.08
C THR A 60 -8.35 -16.44 -7.84
N MET A 61 -8.97 -15.26 -7.69
CA MET A 61 -8.82 -14.43 -6.49
C MET A 61 -9.27 -15.22 -5.24
N PRO A 62 -8.49 -15.22 -4.15
CA PRO A 62 -8.89 -15.90 -2.92
C PRO A 62 -10.25 -15.42 -2.40
N LYS A 63 -11.13 -16.37 -2.04
CA LYS A 63 -12.49 -16.10 -1.54
C LYS A 63 -12.49 -15.84 -0.03
N GLN A 64 -11.77 -14.83 0.37
CA GLN A 64 -11.67 -14.32 1.75
C GLN A 64 -11.30 -12.84 1.72
N PRO A 65 -11.59 -12.08 2.79
CA PRO A 65 -11.12 -10.71 2.87
C PRO A 65 -9.60 -10.64 2.71
N LEU A 66 -9.11 -9.71 1.91
CA LEU A 66 -7.69 -9.55 1.61
C LEU A 66 -7.31 -8.11 1.28
N LEU A 67 -6.00 -7.84 1.31
CA LEU A 67 -5.41 -6.61 0.81
C LEU A 67 -4.66 -6.88 -0.49
N LEU A 68 -4.98 -6.12 -1.53
CA LEU A 68 -4.36 -6.17 -2.85
C LEU A 68 -3.52 -4.89 -3.05
N PHE A 69 -2.19 -5.03 -3.00
CA PHE A 69 -1.24 -3.93 -3.10
C PHE A 69 -0.72 -3.75 -4.51
N PHE A 70 -0.86 -2.56 -5.07
CA PHE A 70 -0.20 -2.14 -6.30
C PHE A 70 1.09 -1.40 -5.94
N PHE A 71 2.22 -1.92 -6.38
CA PHE A 71 3.54 -1.41 -6.05
C PHE A 71 4.55 -1.62 -7.18
N ALA A 72 5.75 -1.10 -7.02
CA ALA A 72 6.88 -1.41 -7.90
C ALA A 72 8.21 -1.28 -7.15
N SER A 73 9.22 -2.05 -7.57
CA SER A 73 10.56 -1.99 -6.98
C SER A 73 11.29 -0.67 -7.25
N TRP A 74 10.89 0.07 -8.27
CA TRP A 74 11.41 1.40 -8.61
C TRP A 74 10.64 2.55 -7.96
N CYS A 75 9.51 2.27 -7.33
CA CYS A 75 8.65 3.27 -6.68
C CYS A 75 9.21 3.64 -5.31
N ARG A 76 9.74 4.86 -5.16
CA ARG A 76 10.37 5.29 -3.90
C ARG A 76 9.43 5.25 -2.69
N PRO A 77 8.17 5.73 -2.74
CA PRO A 77 7.24 5.57 -1.62
C PRO A 77 6.97 4.11 -1.26
N CYS A 78 6.91 3.19 -2.26
CA CYS A 78 6.71 1.76 -2.02
C CYS A 78 7.91 1.14 -1.28
N ILE A 79 9.14 1.58 -1.60
CA ILE A 79 10.36 1.14 -0.90
C ILE A 79 10.33 1.60 0.57
N MET A 80 9.85 2.82 0.83
CA MET A 80 9.73 3.36 2.19
C MET A 80 8.65 2.64 3.01
N GLU A 81 7.57 2.20 2.37
CA GLU A 81 6.46 1.47 2.97
C GLU A 81 6.81 0.00 3.27
N ALA A 82 7.65 -0.62 2.46
CA ALA A 82 7.92 -2.06 2.47
C ALA A 82 8.25 -2.65 3.86
N PRO A 83 9.08 -2.04 4.72
CA PRO A 83 9.34 -2.56 6.06
C PRO A 83 8.09 -2.60 6.95
N VAL A 84 7.20 -1.63 6.80
CA VAL A 84 5.93 -1.57 7.55
C VAL A 84 5.00 -2.68 7.06
N ILE A 85 4.85 -2.83 5.75
CA ILE A 85 4.01 -3.89 5.17
C ILE A 85 4.54 -5.28 5.56
N ALA A 86 5.87 -5.49 5.58
CA ALA A 86 6.47 -6.73 6.05
C ALA A 86 6.07 -7.03 7.51
N LYS A 87 6.19 -6.05 8.41
CA LYS A 87 5.79 -6.18 9.81
C LYS A 87 4.28 -6.47 9.96
N LEU A 88 3.44 -5.75 9.20
CA LEU A 88 1.99 -5.93 9.24
C LEU A 88 1.56 -7.31 8.73
N SER A 89 2.24 -7.85 7.71
CA SER A 89 1.94 -9.19 7.18
C SER A 89 2.18 -10.32 8.20
N GLU A 90 3.09 -10.12 9.17
CA GLU A 90 3.36 -11.08 10.25
C GLU A 90 2.15 -11.26 11.19
N ARG A 91 1.23 -10.30 11.24
CA ARG A 91 -0.01 -10.36 12.04
C ARG A 91 -1.00 -11.41 11.52
N LYS A 92 -0.96 -11.70 10.22
CA LYS A 92 -1.85 -12.68 9.56
C LYS A 92 -3.35 -12.36 9.71
N ASP A 93 -3.70 -11.11 9.88
CA ASP A 93 -5.10 -10.67 9.99
C ASP A 93 -5.88 -11.02 8.72
N VAL A 94 -5.28 -10.75 7.56
CA VAL A 94 -5.75 -11.12 6.21
C VAL A 94 -4.54 -11.37 5.30
N PRO A 95 -4.69 -12.13 4.19
CA PRO A 95 -3.62 -12.28 3.22
C PRO A 95 -3.34 -10.96 2.50
N PHE A 96 -2.06 -10.69 2.25
CA PHE A 96 -1.58 -9.62 1.41
C PHE A 96 -1.19 -10.20 0.06
N ILE A 97 -1.68 -9.62 -1.03
CA ILE A 97 -1.36 -9.98 -2.41
C ILE A 97 -0.72 -8.76 -3.07
N GLY A 98 0.38 -8.98 -3.77
CA GLY A 98 1.06 -7.92 -4.51
C GLY A 98 0.72 -7.94 -5.99
N VAL A 99 0.61 -6.76 -6.60
CA VAL A 99 0.59 -6.56 -8.06
C VAL A 99 1.73 -5.63 -8.41
N ALA A 100 2.76 -6.18 -9.06
CA ALA A 100 3.92 -5.43 -9.48
C ALA A 100 3.68 -4.74 -10.83
N VAL A 101 3.71 -3.40 -10.84
CA VAL A 101 3.31 -2.57 -11.99
C VAL A 101 4.53 -2.12 -12.78
N ARG A 102 4.60 -2.46 -14.07
CA ARG A 102 5.68 -2.04 -15.00
C ARG A 102 7.06 -2.28 -14.41
N ASP A 103 7.28 -3.45 -13.80
CA ASP A 103 8.52 -3.77 -13.09
C ASP A 103 9.41 -4.74 -13.88
N ASP A 104 10.71 -4.67 -13.63
CA ASP A 104 11.68 -5.65 -14.11
C ASP A 104 11.74 -6.83 -13.14
N ILE A 105 11.60 -8.05 -13.65
CA ILE A 105 11.53 -9.26 -12.83
C ILE A 105 12.75 -9.43 -11.92
N LYS A 106 13.97 -9.12 -12.42
CA LYS A 106 15.20 -9.29 -11.63
C LYS A 106 15.26 -8.26 -10.49
N LYS A 107 14.89 -7.00 -10.77
CA LYS A 107 14.83 -5.93 -9.77
C LYS A 107 13.74 -6.22 -8.73
N LEU A 108 12.56 -6.62 -9.19
CA LEU A 108 11.45 -7.02 -8.34
C LEU A 108 11.83 -8.16 -7.39
N THR A 109 12.43 -9.24 -7.91
CA THR A 109 12.87 -10.37 -7.09
C THR A 109 13.91 -9.96 -6.05
N ALA A 110 14.87 -9.12 -6.44
CA ALA A 110 15.87 -8.59 -5.51
C ALA A 110 15.24 -7.71 -4.42
N PHE A 111 14.28 -6.86 -4.79
CA PHE A 111 13.51 -6.03 -3.87
C PHE A 111 12.72 -6.88 -2.87
N LEU A 112 11.93 -7.84 -3.34
CA LEU A 112 11.13 -8.73 -2.49
C LEU A 112 12.01 -9.52 -1.52
N LYS A 113 13.16 -10.03 -1.97
CA LYS A 113 14.11 -10.72 -1.10
C LYS A 113 14.67 -9.81 -0.01
N LYS A 114 15.03 -8.57 -0.37
CA LYS A 114 15.58 -7.58 0.57
C LYS A 114 14.56 -7.18 1.63
N GLU A 115 13.33 -6.93 1.23
CA GLU A 115 12.26 -6.42 2.10
C GLU A 115 11.41 -7.54 2.75
N LYS A 116 11.87 -8.80 2.72
CA LYS A 116 11.22 -9.98 3.34
C LYS A 116 9.82 -10.29 2.80
N ASN A 117 9.60 -10.10 1.52
CA ASN A 117 8.36 -10.38 0.78
C ASN A 117 7.10 -10.60 1.64
N PRO A 118 6.29 -9.58 1.87
CA PRO A 118 5.11 -9.66 2.74
C PRO A 118 3.92 -10.36 2.07
N TYR A 119 3.99 -10.59 0.77
CA TYR A 119 2.87 -11.04 -0.05
C TYR A 119 2.80 -12.56 -0.11
N GLN A 120 1.60 -13.11 -0.05
CA GLN A 120 1.35 -14.53 -0.26
C GLN A 120 1.79 -14.96 -1.66
N PHE A 121 1.58 -14.09 -2.63
CA PHE A 121 2.14 -14.14 -3.98
C PHE A 121 2.13 -12.75 -4.61
N VAL A 122 2.89 -12.59 -5.68
CA VAL A 122 2.98 -11.35 -6.46
C VAL A 122 2.55 -11.64 -7.89
N ALA A 123 1.58 -10.91 -8.41
CA ALA A 123 1.18 -10.93 -9.81
C ALA A 123 1.90 -9.82 -10.59
N LEU A 124 2.13 -10.03 -11.88
CA LEU A 124 2.85 -9.12 -12.75
C LEU A 124 1.87 -8.37 -13.66
N ASP A 125 1.89 -7.05 -13.58
CA ASP A 125 1.14 -6.14 -14.46
C ASP A 125 2.11 -5.30 -15.32
N PRO A 126 2.79 -5.92 -16.31
CA PRO A 126 3.87 -5.28 -17.07
C PRO A 126 3.39 -4.10 -17.91
N ASN A 127 2.13 -4.08 -18.28
CA ASN A 127 1.51 -3.03 -19.10
C ASN A 127 0.61 -2.09 -18.29
N ALA A 128 0.57 -2.23 -16.96
CA ALA A 128 -0.30 -1.50 -16.04
C ALA A 128 -1.81 -1.59 -16.37
N LYS A 129 -2.26 -2.63 -17.05
CA LYS A 129 -3.67 -2.79 -17.43
C LYS A 129 -4.60 -2.89 -16.23
N TRP A 130 -4.21 -3.66 -15.22
CA TRP A 130 -4.97 -3.74 -13.98
C TRP A 130 -4.88 -2.46 -13.17
N ALA A 131 -3.68 -1.88 -13.07
CA ALA A 131 -3.49 -0.62 -12.37
C ALA A 131 -4.35 0.50 -12.97
N GLU A 132 -4.39 0.63 -14.30
CA GLU A 132 -5.21 1.61 -15.00
C GLU A 132 -6.72 1.35 -14.82
N ALA A 133 -7.16 0.10 -15.00
CA ALA A 133 -8.58 -0.27 -14.84
C ALA A 133 -9.09 -0.06 -13.40
N MET A 134 -8.22 -0.22 -12.40
CA MET A 134 -8.54 -0.01 -10.99
C MET A 134 -8.23 1.42 -10.51
N HIS A 135 -7.86 2.32 -11.43
CA HIS A 135 -7.48 3.69 -11.09
C HIS A 135 -6.38 3.77 -10.02
N ALA A 136 -5.43 2.84 -10.05
CA ALA A 136 -4.22 2.89 -9.24
C ALA A 136 -3.17 3.80 -9.91
N ASP A 137 -3.56 5.06 -10.15
CA ASP A 137 -2.78 6.04 -10.92
C ASP A 137 -1.48 6.46 -10.24
N ARG A 138 -1.40 6.22 -8.94
CA ARG A 138 -0.23 6.50 -8.11
C ARG A 138 0.12 5.28 -7.28
N LEU A 139 1.43 5.01 -7.13
CA LEU A 139 1.91 3.95 -6.27
C LEU A 139 2.51 4.54 -4.98
N PRO A 140 2.35 3.91 -3.84
CA PRO A 140 1.53 2.72 -3.60
C PRO A 140 0.03 3.01 -3.58
N THR A 141 -0.76 2.03 -3.97
CA THR A 141 -2.21 2.00 -3.79
C THR A 141 -2.60 0.60 -3.34
N ALA A 142 -3.48 0.47 -2.36
CA ALA A 142 -4.00 -0.82 -1.96
C ALA A 142 -5.53 -0.85 -2.06
N PHE A 143 -6.08 -2.05 -2.21
CA PHE A 143 -7.51 -2.30 -2.23
C PHE A 143 -7.86 -3.33 -1.18
N ILE A 144 -9.01 -3.14 -0.54
CA ILE A 144 -9.61 -4.14 0.34
C ILE A 144 -10.66 -4.88 -0.48
N LEU A 145 -10.54 -6.21 -0.50
CA LEU A 145 -11.51 -7.08 -1.12
C LEU A 145 -12.24 -7.88 -0.05
N ASN A 146 -13.54 -8.11 -0.27
CA ASN A 146 -14.35 -8.99 0.56
C ASN A 146 -14.20 -10.47 0.15
N GLU A 147 -14.89 -11.38 0.82
CA GLU A 147 -14.89 -12.82 0.52
C GLU A 147 -15.47 -13.18 -0.86
N LYS A 148 -16.28 -12.29 -1.45
CA LYS A 148 -16.83 -12.42 -2.82
C LYS A 148 -15.85 -11.90 -3.89
N SER A 149 -14.64 -11.48 -3.49
CA SER A 149 -13.62 -10.83 -4.33
C SER A 149 -14.10 -9.50 -4.95
N GLN A 150 -15.02 -8.82 -4.29
CA GLN A 150 -15.44 -7.47 -4.66
C GLN A 150 -14.54 -6.47 -3.95
N ILE A 151 -14.16 -5.41 -4.65
CA ILE A 151 -13.42 -4.30 -4.08
C ILE A 151 -14.39 -3.47 -3.26
N VAL A 152 -14.15 -3.36 -1.95
CA VAL A 152 -15.00 -2.61 -1.03
C VAL A 152 -14.37 -1.32 -0.55
N ALA A 153 -13.05 -1.20 -0.63
CA ALA A 153 -12.36 0.04 -0.33
C ALA A 153 -11.04 0.18 -1.10
N LYS A 154 -10.64 1.42 -1.31
CA LYS A 154 -9.35 1.82 -1.88
C LYS A 154 -8.57 2.62 -0.86
N ILE A 155 -7.30 2.30 -0.71
CA ILE A 155 -6.34 3.04 0.12
C ILE A 155 -5.36 3.74 -0.82
N ASN A 156 -5.31 5.06 -0.75
CA ASN A 156 -4.35 5.86 -1.48
C ASN A 156 -3.18 6.24 -0.57
N GLY A 157 -1.96 6.17 -1.09
CA GLY A 157 -0.75 6.55 -0.36
C GLY A 157 -0.16 5.43 0.50
N ILE A 158 0.80 5.81 1.34
CA ILE A 158 1.60 4.88 2.15
C ILE A 158 0.77 4.35 3.32
N VAL A 159 0.68 3.05 3.49
CA VAL A 159 0.06 2.42 4.66
C VAL A 159 1.04 2.48 5.83
N THR A 160 0.76 3.32 6.82
CA THR A 160 1.51 3.35 8.08
C THR A 160 0.93 2.33 9.06
N GLU A 161 1.72 1.97 10.08
CA GLU A 161 1.26 1.05 11.13
C GLU A 161 0.02 1.61 11.85
N ASP A 162 0.05 2.90 12.22
CA ASP A 162 -1.05 3.56 12.90
C ASP A 162 -2.32 3.59 12.03
N PHE A 163 -2.20 3.95 10.76
CA PHE A 163 -3.32 3.94 9.83
C PHE A 163 -3.92 2.54 9.65
N TYR A 164 -3.06 1.52 9.54
CA TYR A 164 -3.52 0.14 9.47
C TYR A 164 -4.31 -0.27 10.73
N ILE A 165 -3.75 -0.04 11.91
CA ILE A 165 -4.36 -0.44 13.19
C ILE A 165 -5.65 0.31 13.47
N GLN A 166 -5.68 1.63 13.20
CA GLN A 166 -6.80 2.49 13.59
C GLN A 166 -7.91 2.53 12.53
N THR A 167 -7.62 2.27 11.26
CA THR A 167 -8.57 2.42 10.17
C THR A 167 -8.81 1.11 9.42
N VAL A 168 -7.73 0.48 8.93
CA VAL A 168 -7.86 -0.69 8.04
C VAL A 168 -8.32 -1.93 8.82
N LEU A 169 -7.71 -2.19 9.95
CA LEU A 169 -8.00 -3.39 10.75
C LEU A 169 -9.45 -3.43 11.28
N PRO A 170 -10.01 -2.37 11.85
CA PRO A 170 -11.42 -2.35 12.23
C PRO A 170 -12.36 -2.62 11.04
N PHE A 171 -12.10 -1.98 9.89
CA PHE A 171 -12.88 -2.21 8.66
C PHE A 171 -12.82 -3.68 8.20
N LEU A 172 -11.64 -4.31 8.24
CA LEU A 172 -11.49 -5.74 7.93
C LEU A 172 -12.23 -6.65 8.93
N GLN A 173 -12.32 -6.25 10.20
CA GLN A 173 -13.07 -6.98 11.22
C GLN A 173 -14.58 -6.91 10.99
N GLU A 174 -15.10 -5.75 10.57
CA GLU A 174 -16.50 -5.59 10.17
C GLU A 174 -16.83 -6.51 9.00
N LEU A 175 -16.00 -6.53 7.94
CA LEU A 175 -16.20 -7.41 6.79
C LEU A 175 -16.23 -8.91 7.14
N LYS A 176 -15.47 -9.32 8.16
CA LYS A 176 -15.48 -10.71 8.62
C LYS A 176 -16.71 -11.05 9.47
N ASN A 177 -17.31 -10.04 10.12
CA ASN A 177 -18.46 -10.22 10.99
C ASN A 177 -19.80 -10.08 10.23
N GLU A 178 -19.80 -9.46 9.06
CA GLU A 178 -20.95 -9.45 8.15
C GLU A 178 -21.14 -10.87 7.61
N LYS A 179 -21.99 -11.67 8.31
CA LYS A 179 -22.43 -12.96 7.78
C LYS A 179 -23.06 -12.75 6.40
N PRO A 180 -22.73 -13.58 5.41
CA PRO A 180 -23.46 -13.56 4.14
C PRO A 180 -24.95 -13.83 4.43
N LEU A 181 -25.81 -12.91 3.96
CA LEU A 181 -27.25 -13.11 3.88
C LEU A 181 -27.57 -14.22 2.87
#